data_aa3bd356195a7a612d316016adf648ad
#
_entry.id   aa3bd356195a7a612d316016adf648ad
#
_cell.length_a   1.000
_cell.length_b   1.000
_cell.length_c   1.000
_cell.angle_alpha   90.00
_cell.angle_beta   90.00
_cell.angle_gamma   90.00
#
_symmetry.space_group_name_H-M   'P 1'
#
loop_
_entity.id
_entity.type
_entity.pdbx_description
1 polymer ?
#
loop_
_entity_poly.entity_id
_entity_poly.type
_entity_poly.pdbx_seq_one_letter_code
_entity_poly.pdbx_strand_id
1 'polypeptide(L)'
;MINITLDKNLDLFQDYKKCLEFLSNINYDNYEYPEDITNFHIYSEIKTDKELLCIESYLATQNLEKTKLILWSDYDISDNPLIQPYKHLIDMRVYDVREEAKGTLLENNEKWINASDSKHYMKSGILRFLVTHKYGGIWADMDMVFIN
;
A
#
# COMPACT_ATOMS: atom_id res chain seq x y z
N MET A 1 -0.12 -18.84 10.31
CA MET A 1 1.03 -18.44 11.14
C MET A 1 2.25 -18.49 10.25
N ILE A 2 2.78 -17.33 9.84
CA ILE A 2 3.95 -17.26 8.95
C ILE A 2 5.19 -17.44 9.82
N ASN A 3 5.93 -18.53 9.63
CA ASN A 3 7.23 -18.72 10.27
C ASN A 3 8.28 -17.90 9.51
N ILE A 4 8.62 -16.73 10.00
CA ILE A 4 9.76 -15.96 9.49
C ILE A 4 11.02 -16.52 10.13
N THR A 5 11.81 -17.26 9.34
CA THR A 5 13.14 -17.75 9.78
C THR A 5 14.15 -16.65 9.48
N LEU A 6 14.64 -15.99 10.51
CA LEU A 6 15.65 -14.93 10.40
C LEU A 6 17.06 -15.51 10.47
N ASP A 7 17.93 -15.01 9.59
CA ASP A 7 19.34 -15.33 9.63
C ASP A 7 19.97 -14.80 10.92
N LYS A 8 20.48 -15.73 11.75
CA LYS A 8 21.03 -15.43 13.08
C LYS A 8 22.37 -14.69 13.06
N ASN A 9 22.93 -14.43 11.88
CA ASN A 9 24.26 -13.83 11.70
C ASN A 9 24.25 -12.31 11.46
N LEU A 10 23.08 -11.67 11.48
CA LEU A 10 22.97 -10.21 11.34
C LEU A 10 23.03 -9.55 12.73
N ASP A 11 24.24 -9.23 13.18
CA ASP A 11 24.54 -8.46 14.40
C ASP A 11 23.98 -7.01 14.39
N LEU A 12 23.31 -6.62 13.31
CA LEU A 12 22.69 -5.31 13.08
C LEU A 12 21.38 -5.10 13.85
N PHE A 13 20.88 -6.09 14.64
CA PHE A 13 19.53 -6.09 15.13
C PHE A 13 19.34 -6.43 16.62
N GLN A 14 20.15 -5.86 17.52
CA GLN A 14 19.77 -5.89 18.94
C GLN A 14 18.41 -5.21 19.17
N ASP A 15 18.08 -4.18 18.39
CA ASP A 15 16.76 -3.51 18.44
C ASP A 15 15.66 -4.33 17.75
N TYR A 16 16.00 -5.24 16.85
CA TYR A 16 15.04 -6.09 16.15
C TYR A 16 14.37 -7.11 17.09
N LYS A 17 15.11 -7.70 18.02
CA LYS A 17 14.54 -8.59 19.06
C LYS A 17 13.51 -7.86 19.90
N LYS A 18 13.80 -6.63 20.31
CA LYS A 18 12.86 -5.80 21.08
C LYS A 18 11.63 -5.43 20.24
N CYS A 19 11.82 -5.17 18.95
CA CYS A 19 10.71 -4.89 18.03
C CYS A 19 9.81 -6.10 17.85
N LEU A 20 10.36 -7.29 17.64
CA LEU A 20 9.60 -8.55 17.57
C LEU A 20 8.88 -8.87 18.89
N GLU A 21 9.55 -8.66 20.03
CA GLU A 21 8.96 -8.84 21.34
C GLU A 21 7.81 -7.86 21.58
N PHE A 22 7.99 -6.60 21.19
CA PHE A 22 6.92 -5.60 21.21
C PHE A 22 5.75 -6.02 20.32
N LEU A 23 6.00 -6.39 19.05
CA LEU A 23 4.96 -6.80 18.11
C LEU A 23 4.24 -8.09 18.58
N SER A 24 4.94 -9.04 19.20
CA SER A 24 4.33 -10.28 19.70
C SER A 24 3.45 -10.04 20.93
N ASN A 25 3.65 -8.94 21.64
CA ASN A 25 2.88 -8.56 22.82
C ASN A 25 1.73 -7.59 22.52
N ILE A 26 1.59 -7.11 21.28
CA ILE A 26 0.43 -6.32 20.89
C ILE A 26 -0.81 -7.23 20.92
N ASN A 27 -1.78 -6.86 21.75
CA ASN A 27 -3.06 -7.55 21.74
C ASN A 27 -3.98 -6.93 20.69
N TYR A 28 -4.16 -7.63 19.59
CA TYR A 28 -5.01 -7.20 18.49
C TYR A 28 -6.50 -7.51 18.71
N ASP A 29 -6.83 -8.31 19.70
CA ASP A 29 -8.21 -8.76 19.97
C ASP A 29 -9.15 -7.62 20.38
N ASN A 30 -8.59 -6.47 20.79
CA ASN A 30 -9.36 -5.29 21.21
C ASN A 30 -9.36 -4.17 20.15
N TYR A 31 -8.90 -4.42 18.93
CA TYR A 31 -8.94 -3.40 17.88
C TYR A 31 -10.34 -3.30 17.28
N GLU A 32 -10.99 -2.17 17.50
CA GLU A 32 -12.27 -1.87 16.85
C GLU A 32 -12.00 -1.20 15.50
N TYR A 33 -12.37 -1.90 14.43
CA TYR A 33 -12.34 -1.30 13.10
C TYR A 33 -13.39 -0.18 13.00
N PRO A 34 -13.12 0.89 12.23
CA PRO A 34 -14.14 1.89 11.90
C PRO A 34 -15.39 1.23 11.32
N GLU A 35 -16.55 1.88 11.49
CA GLU A 35 -17.81 1.38 10.90
C GLU A 35 -17.73 1.32 9.38
N ASP A 36 -17.08 2.32 8.78
CA ASP A 36 -16.87 2.41 7.35
C ASP A 36 -15.65 1.59 6.89
N ILE A 37 -15.67 1.16 5.61
CA ILE A 37 -14.56 0.46 4.99
C ILE A 37 -13.36 1.41 4.89
N THR A 38 -12.24 1.00 5.49
CA THR A 38 -10.97 1.74 5.38
C THR A 38 -10.24 1.37 4.08
N ASN A 39 -9.99 2.36 3.24
CA ASN A 39 -9.20 2.19 2.03
C ASN A 39 -7.69 2.18 2.36
N PHE A 40 -6.97 1.20 1.83
CA PHE A 40 -5.52 1.16 1.82
C PHE A 40 -5.05 1.40 0.39
N HIS A 41 -4.29 2.47 0.17
CA HIS A 41 -3.77 2.84 -1.13
C HIS A 41 -2.30 2.47 -1.24
N ILE A 42 -1.94 1.73 -2.28
CA ILE A 42 -0.57 1.39 -2.66
C ILE A 42 -0.36 1.77 -4.13
N TYR A 43 0.90 1.96 -4.53
CA TYR A 43 1.25 2.30 -5.91
C TYR A 43 2.44 1.47 -6.37
N SER A 44 2.23 0.65 -7.40
CA SER A 44 3.27 -0.16 -8.04
C SER A 44 2.79 -0.73 -9.38
N GLU A 45 3.74 -1.12 -10.22
CA GLU A 45 3.51 -1.90 -11.42
C GLU A 45 3.68 -3.42 -11.18
N ILE A 46 4.01 -3.81 -9.96
CA ILE A 46 4.27 -5.20 -9.54
C ILE A 46 5.23 -5.94 -10.49
N LYS A 47 6.51 -5.66 -10.32
CA LYS A 47 7.58 -6.23 -11.17
C LYS A 47 8.32 -7.39 -10.51
N THR A 48 8.20 -7.51 -9.20
CA THR A 48 8.98 -8.45 -8.40
C THR A 48 8.15 -9.10 -7.30
N ASP A 49 8.59 -10.26 -6.82
CA ASP A 49 7.99 -10.95 -5.66
C ASP A 49 8.06 -10.10 -4.38
N LYS A 50 9.04 -9.19 -4.28
CA LYS A 50 9.14 -8.29 -3.13
C LYS A 50 7.95 -7.34 -3.04
N GLU A 51 7.51 -6.79 -4.18
CA GLU A 51 6.32 -5.94 -4.23
C GLU A 51 5.05 -6.75 -3.97
N LEU A 52 5.03 -8.00 -4.47
CA LEU A 52 3.93 -8.91 -4.22
C LEU A 52 3.77 -9.25 -2.73
N LEU A 53 4.88 -9.35 -1.98
CA LEU A 53 4.87 -9.62 -0.54
C LEU A 53 4.06 -8.59 0.25
N CYS A 54 4.11 -7.31 -0.13
CA CYS A 54 3.27 -6.27 0.48
C CYS A 54 1.79 -6.61 0.33
N ILE A 55 1.36 -6.98 -0.88
CA ILE A 55 -0.03 -7.36 -1.18
C ILE A 55 -0.42 -8.63 -0.44
N GLU A 56 0.39 -9.68 -0.52
CA GLU A 56 0.12 -10.96 0.13
C GLU A 56 0.01 -10.83 1.64
N SER A 57 0.90 -10.03 2.25
CA SER A 57 0.83 -9.78 3.70
C SER A 57 -0.44 -9.03 4.09
N TYR A 58 -0.88 -8.05 3.28
CA TYR A 58 -2.17 -7.37 3.49
C TYR A 58 -3.34 -8.35 3.42
N LEU A 59 -3.43 -9.14 2.34
CA LEU A 59 -4.52 -10.09 2.13
C LEU A 59 -4.57 -11.20 3.19
N ALA A 60 -3.40 -11.55 3.76
CA ALA A 60 -3.30 -12.58 4.79
C ALA A 60 -3.63 -12.08 6.21
N THR A 61 -3.50 -10.78 6.47
CA THR A 61 -3.55 -10.25 7.84
C THR A 61 -4.69 -9.27 8.09
N GLN A 62 -5.16 -8.57 7.05
CA GLN A 62 -6.20 -7.55 7.25
C GLN A 62 -7.61 -8.13 7.10
N ASN A 63 -8.56 -7.53 7.79
CA ASN A 63 -9.97 -7.89 7.67
C ASN A 63 -10.56 -7.33 6.37
N LEU A 64 -10.70 -8.17 5.35
CA LEU A 64 -11.18 -7.76 4.01
C LEU A 64 -12.66 -7.36 3.97
N GLU A 65 -13.43 -7.60 5.03
CA GLU A 65 -14.81 -7.08 5.15
C GLU A 65 -14.82 -5.62 5.62
N LYS A 66 -13.75 -5.17 6.28
CA LYS A 66 -13.59 -3.84 6.86
C LYS A 66 -12.54 -2.98 6.18
N THR A 67 -11.73 -3.59 5.32
CA THR A 67 -10.64 -2.90 4.62
C THR A 67 -10.64 -3.25 3.14
N LYS A 68 -10.20 -2.32 2.32
CA LYS A 68 -10.11 -2.48 0.86
C LYS A 68 -8.72 -2.06 0.39
N LEU A 69 -8.04 -2.95 -0.32
CA LEU A 69 -6.77 -2.63 -0.96
C LEU A 69 -7.02 -2.03 -2.34
N ILE A 70 -6.50 -0.84 -2.57
CA ILE A 70 -6.55 -0.12 -3.84
C ILE A 70 -5.13 -0.02 -4.39
N LEU A 71 -4.86 -0.73 -5.47
CA LEU A 71 -3.58 -0.73 -6.17
C LEU A 71 -3.62 0.23 -7.34
N TRP A 72 -2.82 1.28 -7.26
CA TRP A 72 -2.63 2.26 -8.32
C TRP A 72 -1.42 1.90 -9.18
N SER A 73 -1.52 2.10 -10.48
CA SER A 73 -0.44 1.85 -11.44
C SER A 73 -0.50 2.85 -12.60
N ASP A 74 0.58 3.00 -13.35
CA ASP A 74 0.62 3.92 -14.49
C ASP A 74 -0.18 3.44 -15.70
N TYR A 75 -0.43 2.15 -15.77
CA TYR A 75 -1.19 1.49 -16.83
C TYR A 75 -1.95 0.28 -16.27
N ASP A 76 -2.85 -0.27 -17.03
CA ASP A 76 -3.60 -1.46 -16.63
C ASP A 76 -2.64 -2.66 -16.47
N ILE A 77 -2.57 -3.18 -15.25
CA ILE A 77 -1.76 -4.35 -14.87
C ILE A 77 -2.62 -5.58 -14.58
N SER A 78 -3.90 -5.57 -14.96
CA SER A 78 -4.82 -6.67 -14.68
C SER A 78 -4.41 -8.01 -15.28
N ASP A 79 -3.59 -7.99 -16.33
CA ASP A 79 -3.03 -9.18 -16.99
C ASP A 79 -1.62 -9.57 -16.48
N ASN A 80 -1.08 -8.85 -15.48
CA ASN A 80 0.22 -9.19 -14.90
C ASN A 80 0.13 -10.55 -14.17
N PRO A 81 0.97 -11.56 -14.56
CA PRO A 81 0.90 -12.90 -14.00
C PRO A 81 1.05 -12.97 -12.48
N LEU A 82 1.82 -12.03 -11.87
CA LEU A 82 2.03 -11.97 -10.44
C LEU A 82 0.76 -11.55 -9.68
N ILE A 83 -0.05 -10.68 -10.27
CA ILE A 83 -1.26 -10.16 -9.62
C ILE A 83 -2.52 -10.95 -9.97
N GLN A 84 -2.51 -11.69 -11.07
CA GLN A 84 -3.66 -12.48 -11.55
C GLN A 84 -4.36 -13.32 -10.46
N PRO A 85 -3.63 -14.03 -9.58
CA PRO A 85 -4.26 -14.83 -8.52
C PRO A 85 -5.11 -14.00 -7.55
N TYR A 86 -4.76 -12.72 -7.38
CA TYR A 86 -5.32 -11.83 -6.36
C TYR A 86 -6.26 -10.76 -6.92
N LYS A 87 -6.41 -10.67 -8.24
CA LYS A 87 -7.15 -9.58 -8.89
C LYS A 87 -8.59 -9.42 -8.43
N HIS A 88 -9.21 -10.48 -7.96
CA HIS A 88 -10.60 -10.46 -7.45
C HIS A 88 -10.71 -9.91 -6.01
N LEU A 89 -9.59 -9.73 -5.32
CA LEU A 89 -9.49 -9.22 -3.94
C LEU A 89 -8.98 -7.77 -3.88
N ILE A 90 -8.56 -7.20 -5.02
CA ILE A 90 -7.88 -5.91 -5.09
C ILE A 90 -8.63 -4.99 -6.05
N ASP A 91 -8.84 -3.74 -5.65
CA ASP A 91 -9.33 -2.69 -6.53
C ASP A 91 -8.14 -2.09 -7.30
N MET A 92 -7.99 -2.47 -8.58
CA MET A 92 -6.90 -1.98 -9.43
C MET A 92 -7.35 -0.74 -10.20
N ARG A 93 -6.54 0.33 -10.12
CA ARG A 93 -6.83 1.62 -10.76
C ARG A 93 -5.63 2.15 -11.52
N VAL A 94 -5.89 2.65 -12.71
CA VAL A 94 -4.88 3.39 -13.48
C VAL A 94 -4.82 4.83 -12.96
N TYR A 95 -3.61 5.31 -12.68
CA TYR A 95 -3.39 6.66 -12.19
C TYR A 95 -3.30 7.65 -13.35
N ASP A 96 -4.20 8.61 -13.34
CA ASP A 96 -4.14 9.83 -14.14
C ASP A 96 -4.11 11.04 -13.20
N VAL A 97 -2.97 11.74 -13.15
CA VAL A 97 -2.80 12.87 -12.24
C VAL A 97 -3.81 13.97 -12.49
N ARG A 98 -4.21 14.22 -13.72
CA ARG A 98 -5.17 15.29 -14.06
C ARG A 98 -6.58 14.94 -13.61
N GLU A 99 -6.96 13.68 -13.77
CA GLU A 99 -8.26 13.19 -13.28
C GLU A 99 -8.30 13.18 -11.74
N GLU A 100 -7.21 12.74 -11.10
CA GLU A 100 -7.18 12.70 -9.64
C GLU A 100 -7.05 14.10 -9.01
N ALA A 101 -6.44 15.07 -9.69
CA ALA A 101 -6.35 16.45 -9.23
C ALA A 101 -7.68 17.23 -9.28
N LYS A 102 -8.67 16.79 -10.08
CA LYS A 102 -9.96 17.47 -10.20
C LYS A 102 -10.65 17.60 -8.85
N GLY A 103 -11.13 18.80 -8.55
CA GLY A 103 -11.78 19.15 -7.28
C GLY A 103 -10.82 19.32 -6.10
N THR A 104 -9.50 19.29 -6.33
CA THR A 104 -8.47 19.50 -5.31
C THR A 104 -7.72 20.81 -5.52
N LEU A 105 -6.87 21.19 -4.56
CA LEU A 105 -5.99 22.36 -4.68
C LEU A 105 -4.95 22.24 -5.83
N LEU A 106 -4.77 21.04 -6.39
CA LEU A 106 -3.84 20.79 -7.48
C LEU A 106 -4.47 20.83 -8.87
N GLU A 107 -5.79 20.95 -8.99
CA GLU A 107 -6.52 20.88 -10.28
C GLU A 107 -5.94 21.78 -11.39
N ASN A 108 -5.50 22.99 -11.04
CA ASN A 108 -4.95 23.95 -12.00
C ASN A 108 -3.46 24.22 -11.74
N ASN A 109 -2.78 23.38 -11.00
CA ASN A 109 -1.38 23.58 -10.66
C ASN A 109 -0.46 22.80 -11.62
N GLU A 110 -0.29 23.33 -12.82
CA GLU A 110 0.51 22.69 -13.88
C GLU A 110 1.95 22.36 -13.44
N LYS A 111 2.53 23.13 -12.52
CA LYS A 111 3.88 22.86 -11.99
C LYS A 111 3.92 21.51 -11.28
N TRP A 112 2.96 21.19 -10.43
CA TRP A 112 2.89 19.93 -9.69
C TRP A 112 2.40 18.78 -10.57
N ILE A 113 1.42 19.04 -11.44
CA ILE A 113 0.91 18.06 -12.40
C ILE A 113 2.05 17.57 -13.31
N ASN A 114 2.82 18.50 -13.92
CA ASN A 114 3.93 18.13 -14.80
C ASN A 114 5.12 17.53 -14.02
N ALA A 115 5.33 17.91 -12.76
CA ALA A 115 6.35 17.28 -11.90
C ALA A 115 6.00 15.82 -11.59
N SER A 116 4.71 15.48 -11.43
CA SER A 116 4.22 14.11 -11.28
C SER A 116 4.65 13.24 -12.46
N ASP A 117 4.56 13.75 -13.70
CA ASP A 117 4.90 12.99 -14.89
C ASP A 117 6.41 12.82 -15.11
N SER A 118 7.24 13.67 -14.50
CA SER A 118 8.68 13.74 -14.78
C SER A 118 9.54 12.80 -13.93
N LYS A 119 9.08 12.42 -12.72
CA LYS A 119 9.89 11.65 -11.77
C LYS A 119 9.03 10.69 -10.94
N HIS A 120 9.36 9.43 -10.95
CA HIS A 120 8.59 8.36 -10.28
C HIS A 120 8.31 8.63 -8.79
N TYR A 121 9.32 9.12 -8.03
CA TYR A 121 9.12 9.46 -6.61
C TYR A 121 8.19 10.66 -6.38
N MET A 122 8.18 11.62 -7.32
CA MET A 122 7.24 12.75 -7.27
C MET A 122 5.83 12.28 -7.55
N LYS A 123 5.67 11.34 -8.48
CA LYS A 123 4.40 10.74 -8.82
C LYS A 123 3.75 10.08 -7.61
N SER A 124 4.46 9.16 -6.94
CA SER A 124 3.93 8.48 -5.74
C SER A 124 3.62 9.46 -4.61
N GLY A 125 4.45 10.51 -4.43
CA GLY A 125 4.24 11.56 -3.44
C GLY A 125 2.97 12.38 -3.70
N ILE A 126 2.74 12.80 -4.93
CA ILE A 126 1.54 13.57 -5.33
C ILE A 126 0.31 12.68 -5.26
N LEU A 127 0.38 11.45 -5.78
CA LEU A 127 -0.69 10.48 -5.73
C LEU A 127 -1.16 10.22 -4.30
N ARG A 128 -0.21 10.03 -3.37
CA ARG A 128 -0.50 9.83 -1.94
C ARG A 128 -1.45 10.91 -1.40
N PHE A 129 -1.14 12.18 -1.64
CA PHE A 129 -1.97 13.29 -1.17
C PHE A 129 -3.32 13.34 -1.88
N LEU A 130 -3.35 13.14 -3.19
CA LEU A 130 -4.58 13.21 -3.97
C LEU A 130 -5.57 12.12 -3.55
N VAL A 131 -5.13 10.85 -3.50
CA VAL A 131 -6.03 9.73 -3.24
C VAL A 131 -6.50 9.69 -1.79
N THR A 132 -5.64 10.00 -0.82
CA THR A 132 -6.05 10.05 0.58
C THR A 132 -6.97 11.24 0.85
N HIS A 133 -6.78 12.37 0.17
CA HIS A 133 -7.71 13.51 0.25
C HIS A 133 -9.07 13.18 -0.38
N LYS A 134 -9.07 12.55 -1.55
CA LYS A 134 -10.27 12.31 -2.36
C LYS A 134 -11.10 11.12 -1.90
N TYR A 135 -10.44 10.05 -1.51
CA TYR A 135 -11.06 8.76 -1.18
C TYR A 135 -10.94 8.38 0.29
N GLY A 136 -10.25 9.18 1.08
CA GLY A 136 -9.94 8.85 2.47
C GLY A 136 -8.99 7.64 2.58
N GLY A 137 -8.80 7.16 3.82
CA GLY A 137 -8.05 5.96 4.07
C GLY A 137 -6.56 6.19 4.37
N ILE A 138 -5.75 5.18 4.11
CA ILE A 138 -4.34 5.09 4.50
C ILE A 138 -3.49 4.84 3.27
N TRP A 139 -2.35 5.52 3.19
CA TRP A 139 -1.31 5.19 2.21
C TRP A 139 -0.31 4.21 2.80
N ALA A 140 0.04 3.17 2.04
CA ALA A 140 1.11 2.24 2.37
C ALA A 140 2.16 2.20 1.26
N ASP A 141 3.42 2.24 1.64
CA ASP A 141 4.53 2.07 0.69
C ASP A 141 4.75 0.57 0.39
N MET A 142 5.24 0.26 -0.81
CA MET A 142 5.39 -1.13 -1.27
C MET A 142 6.52 -1.93 -0.59
N ASP A 143 7.30 -1.30 0.25
CA ASP A 143 8.34 -1.92 1.07
C ASP A 143 7.85 -2.28 2.50
N MET A 144 6.55 -2.14 2.74
CA MET A 144 5.90 -2.53 3.99
C MET A 144 5.45 -3.99 3.97
N VAL A 145 5.40 -4.58 5.14
CA VAL A 145 4.75 -5.88 5.40
C VAL A 145 3.66 -5.64 6.44
N PHE A 146 2.44 -5.99 6.07
CA PHE A 146 1.31 -5.88 6.98
C PHE A 146 1.35 -7.01 8.01
N ILE A 147 1.03 -6.65 9.23
CA ILE A 147 0.89 -7.57 10.37
C ILE A 147 -0.45 -7.27 11.05
N ASN A 148 -0.96 -8.23 11.79
CA ASN A 148 -2.19 -8.04 12.57
C ASN A 148 -2.02 -6.99 13.67
#